data_e0a9286db68d5cf8378f1dfcbbde3b15
#
_entry.id   e0a9286db68d5cf8378f1dfcbbde3b15
#
_cell.length_a   1.000
_cell.length_b   1.000
_cell.length_c   1.000
_cell.angle_alpha   90.00
_cell.angle_beta   90.00
_cell.angle_gamma   90.00
#
_symmetry.space_group_name_H-M   'P 1'
#
loop_
_entity.id
_entity.type
_entity.pdbx_description
1 polymer ?
#
loop_
_entity_poly.entity_id
_entity_poly.type
_entity_poly.pdbx_seq_one_letter_code
_entity_poly.pdbx_strand_id
1 'polypeptide(L)'
;TLNTKFRVDFDWWKNQDHNWKVYLQSFLCEEHQKLLAHFSYEDQIDLVNPQTGEVTKEDALLYTLINHCARQPDFLSENTALVDSIFKIFLVNQNQPLTPIELSKLINRPADLILRTIGSGKVYRGIRPV
;
A
#
# COMPACT_ATOMS: atom_id res chain seq x y z
N THR A 1 11.33 -11.83 12.96
CA THR A 1 12.72 -11.96 12.53
C THR A 1 12.94 -11.28 11.18
N LEU A 2 14.21 -11.16 10.78
CA LEU A 2 14.55 -10.58 9.47
C LEU A 2 14.04 -11.42 8.30
N ASN A 3 13.66 -12.66 8.54
CA ASN A 3 13.09 -13.56 7.53
C ASN A 3 11.58 -13.69 7.59
N THR A 4 10.92 -12.98 8.51
CA THR A 4 9.47 -12.95 8.60
C THR A 4 8.91 -12.15 7.44
N LYS A 5 7.91 -12.70 6.75
CA LYS A 5 7.25 -12.00 5.65
C LYS A 5 6.13 -11.13 6.19
N PHE A 6 6.04 -9.93 5.65
CA PHE A 6 5.01 -8.96 5.98
C PHE A 6 4.23 -8.57 4.73
N ARG A 7 3.01 -8.12 4.90
CA ARG A 7 2.21 -7.48 3.87
C ARG A 7 1.22 -6.51 4.51
N VAL A 8 0.55 -5.73 3.70
CA VAL A 8 -0.53 -4.87 4.20
C VAL A 8 -1.82 -5.70 4.26
N ASP A 9 -2.40 -5.79 5.46
CA ASP A 9 -3.72 -6.39 5.65
C ASP A 9 -4.76 -5.27 5.57
N PHE A 10 -5.26 -5.02 4.37
CA PHE A 10 -6.18 -3.92 4.12
C PHE A 10 -7.50 -4.07 4.88
N ASP A 11 -8.05 -5.26 4.97
CA ASP A 11 -9.32 -5.48 5.65
C ASP A 11 -9.19 -5.20 7.15
N TRP A 12 -8.12 -5.70 7.77
CA TRP A 12 -7.85 -5.41 9.18
C TRP A 12 -7.66 -3.92 9.41
N TRP A 13 -6.88 -3.26 8.55
CA TRP A 13 -6.58 -1.84 8.68
C TRP A 13 -7.84 -0.98 8.53
N LYS A 14 -8.68 -1.26 7.54
CA LYS A 14 -9.94 -0.54 7.32
C LYS A 14 -10.87 -0.60 8.53
N ASN A 15 -10.86 -1.71 9.26
CA ASN A 15 -11.69 -1.89 10.45
C ASN A 15 -11.11 -1.20 11.69
N GLN A 16 -9.80 -0.94 11.72
CA GLN A 16 -9.11 -0.38 12.89
C GLN A 16 -8.84 1.12 12.77
N ASP A 17 -8.80 1.67 11.58
CA ASP A 17 -8.41 3.05 11.34
C ASP A 17 -9.46 3.77 10.50
N HIS A 18 -10.18 4.69 11.14
CA HIS A 18 -11.22 5.47 10.44
C HIS A 18 -10.65 6.40 9.37
N ASN A 19 -9.35 6.71 9.43
CA ASN A 19 -8.69 7.64 8.51
C ASN A 19 -7.93 6.92 7.39
N TRP A 20 -8.17 5.62 7.18
CA TRP A 20 -7.44 4.86 6.16
C TRP A 20 -7.58 5.45 4.75
N LYS A 21 -8.75 5.98 4.41
CA LYS A 21 -8.94 6.63 3.10
C LYS A 21 -8.12 7.90 2.96
N VAL A 22 -8.07 8.72 4.00
CA VAL A 22 -7.28 9.96 4.01
C VAL A 22 -5.80 9.64 3.79
N TYR A 23 -5.31 8.60 4.46
CA TYR A 23 -3.94 8.16 4.29
C TYR A 23 -3.66 7.70 2.86
N LEU A 24 -4.53 6.85 2.29
CA LEU A 24 -4.39 6.40 0.91
C LEU A 24 -4.45 7.56 -0.09
N GLN A 25 -5.35 8.51 0.12
CA GLN A 25 -5.48 9.68 -0.75
C GLN A 25 -4.19 10.50 -0.80
N SER A 26 -3.42 10.51 0.29
CA SER A 26 -2.15 11.23 0.33
C SER A 26 -1.11 10.68 -0.65
N PHE A 27 -1.27 9.45 -1.12
CA PHE A 27 -0.36 8.81 -2.08
C PHE A 27 -0.81 8.96 -3.54
N LEU A 28 -1.96 9.55 -3.81
CA LEU A 28 -2.41 9.78 -5.18
C LEU A 28 -1.41 10.66 -5.93
N CYS A 29 -1.19 10.36 -7.22
CA CYS A 29 -0.39 11.21 -8.09
C CYS A 29 -1.09 12.57 -8.29
N GLU A 30 -0.35 13.55 -8.79
CA GLU A 30 -0.86 14.91 -8.98
C GLU A 30 -2.16 14.95 -9.79
N GLU A 31 -2.23 14.17 -10.88
CA GLU A 31 -3.41 14.08 -11.71
C GLU A 31 -4.64 13.64 -10.93
N HIS A 32 -4.52 12.58 -10.11
CA HIS A 32 -5.63 12.05 -9.33
C HIS A 32 -5.95 12.91 -8.10
N GLN A 33 -4.98 13.64 -7.54
CA GLN A 33 -5.24 14.63 -6.51
C GLN A 33 -6.17 15.73 -7.02
N LYS A 34 -5.95 16.20 -8.24
CA LYS A 34 -6.81 17.21 -8.88
C LYS A 34 -8.21 16.68 -9.16
N LEU A 35 -8.32 15.40 -9.49
CA LEU A 35 -9.61 14.78 -9.77
C LEU A 35 -10.39 14.41 -8.51
N LEU A 36 -9.76 14.44 -7.33
CA LEU A 36 -10.39 14.03 -6.07
C LEU A 36 -11.69 14.81 -5.77
N ALA A 37 -11.75 16.09 -6.18
CA ALA A 37 -12.93 16.92 -5.98
C ALA A 37 -14.10 16.50 -6.88
N HIS A 38 -13.86 15.75 -7.95
CA HIS A 38 -14.85 15.34 -8.96
C HIS A 38 -15.23 13.87 -8.87
N PHE A 39 -14.50 13.08 -8.07
CA PHE A 39 -14.75 11.65 -7.89
C PHE A 39 -15.03 11.32 -6.43
N SER A 40 -15.94 10.37 -6.23
CA SER A 40 -16.01 9.66 -4.96
C SER A 40 -15.21 8.36 -5.10
N TYR A 41 -14.09 8.26 -4.38
CA TYR A 41 -13.32 7.01 -4.29
C TYR A 41 -13.93 6.03 -3.29
N GLU A 42 -15.15 6.29 -2.82
CA GLU A 42 -15.87 5.40 -1.90
C GLU A 42 -16.52 4.23 -2.63
N ASP A 43 -16.70 4.36 -3.94
CA ASP A 43 -17.33 3.33 -4.74
C ASP A 43 -16.39 2.16 -4.99
N GLN A 44 -16.99 0.98 -5.15
CA GLN A 44 -16.29 -0.20 -5.60
C GLN A 44 -16.41 -0.32 -7.11
N ILE A 45 -15.37 -0.90 -7.74
CA ILE A 45 -15.39 -1.21 -9.17
C ILE A 45 -15.47 -2.71 -9.34
N ASP A 46 -16.12 -3.12 -10.43
CA ASP A 46 -16.20 -4.53 -10.80
C ASP A 46 -15.04 -4.89 -11.73
N LEU A 47 -14.28 -5.91 -11.33
CA LEU A 47 -13.23 -6.49 -12.17
C LEU A 47 -13.70 -7.83 -12.71
N VAL A 48 -13.66 -7.99 -14.01
CA VAL A 48 -14.06 -9.23 -14.68
C VAL A 48 -12.81 -9.99 -15.11
N ASN A 49 -12.69 -11.24 -14.66
CA ASN A 49 -11.64 -12.13 -15.13
C ASN A 49 -11.99 -12.57 -16.57
N PRO A 50 -11.21 -12.20 -17.60
CA PRO A 50 -11.54 -12.51 -18.98
C PRO A 50 -11.50 -14.02 -19.30
N GLN A 51 -10.83 -14.82 -18.47
CA GLN A 51 -10.72 -16.26 -18.68
C GLN A 51 -11.86 -17.05 -18.04
N THR A 52 -12.34 -16.62 -16.86
CA THR A 52 -13.36 -17.35 -16.10
C THR A 52 -14.71 -16.64 -16.08
N GLY A 53 -14.75 -15.36 -16.45
CA GLY A 53 -15.95 -14.54 -16.31
C GLY A 53 -16.28 -14.14 -14.87
N GLU A 54 -15.44 -14.53 -13.91
CA GLU A 54 -15.65 -14.20 -12.51
C GLU A 54 -15.57 -12.69 -12.29
N VAL A 55 -16.52 -12.14 -11.54
CA VAL A 55 -16.57 -10.72 -11.19
C VAL A 55 -16.15 -10.57 -9.73
N THR A 56 -15.12 -9.76 -9.48
CA THR A 56 -14.68 -9.37 -8.14
C THR A 56 -14.87 -7.88 -7.95
N LYS A 57 -15.12 -7.46 -6.70
CA LYS A 57 -15.26 -6.04 -6.38
C LYS A 57 -14.01 -5.54 -5.70
N GLU A 58 -13.47 -4.41 -6.19
CA GLU A 58 -12.30 -3.76 -5.64
C GLU A 58 -12.63 -2.35 -5.20
N ASP A 59 -11.96 -1.89 -4.15
CA ASP A 59 -12.03 -0.51 -3.72
C ASP A 59 -11.44 0.41 -4.82
N ALA A 60 -12.21 1.40 -5.25
CA ALA A 60 -11.81 2.26 -6.37
C ALA A 60 -10.54 3.05 -6.08
N LEU A 61 -10.39 3.55 -4.85
CA LEU A 61 -9.20 4.31 -4.45
C LEU A 61 -7.96 3.42 -4.47
N LEU A 62 -8.04 2.23 -3.88
CA LEU A 62 -6.92 1.30 -3.83
C LEU A 62 -6.53 0.82 -5.23
N TYR A 63 -7.53 0.49 -6.06
CA TYR A 63 -7.29 0.10 -7.46
C TYR A 63 -6.54 1.19 -8.22
N THR A 64 -6.97 2.45 -8.09
CA THR A 64 -6.33 3.58 -8.75
C THR A 64 -4.89 3.76 -8.29
N LEU A 65 -4.64 3.66 -6.98
CA LEU A 65 -3.30 3.75 -6.43
C LEU A 65 -2.37 2.68 -7.01
N ILE A 66 -2.79 1.42 -6.94
CA ILE A 66 -1.93 0.28 -7.35
C ILE A 66 -1.69 0.28 -8.85
N ASN A 67 -2.71 0.56 -9.66
CA ASN A 67 -2.63 0.39 -11.10
C ASN A 67 -2.22 1.64 -11.87
N HIS A 68 -2.30 2.82 -11.27
CA HIS A 68 -1.91 4.07 -11.91
C HIS A 68 -0.87 4.84 -11.13
N CYS A 69 -1.20 5.32 -9.92
CA CYS A 69 -0.32 6.22 -9.18
C CYS A 69 1.01 5.55 -8.79
N ALA A 70 0.97 4.27 -8.37
CA ALA A 70 2.17 3.52 -8.01
C ALA A 70 3.05 3.17 -9.22
N ARG A 71 2.54 3.34 -10.44
CA ARG A 71 3.33 3.12 -11.67
C ARG A 71 4.07 4.35 -12.13
N GLN A 72 3.85 5.52 -11.52
CA GLN A 72 4.54 6.75 -11.89
C GLN A 72 6.01 6.71 -11.47
N PRO A 73 6.94 7.30 -12.26
CA PRO A 73 8.38 7.24 -11.96
C PRO A 73 8.77 7.90 -10.64
N ASP A 74 8.03 8.90 -10.20
CA ASP A 74 8.30 9.67 -8.99
C ASP A 74 7.53 9.17 -7.75
N PHE A 75 6.84 8.05 -7.85
CA PHE A 75 6.04 7.53 -6.72
C PHE A 75 6.90 7.23 -5.49
N LEU A 76 8.08 6.63 -5.70
CA LEU A 76 9.05 6.37 -4.63
C LEU A 76 10.03 7.53 -4.55
N SER A 77 10.08 8.19 -3.40
CA SER A 77 10.93 9.34 -3.13
C SER A 77 11.88 9.05 -1.97
N GLU A 78 13.13 9.52 -2.05
CA GLU A 78 14.14 9.37 -0.99
C GLU A 78 13.79 10.12 0.29
N ASN A 79 12.99 11.17 0.17
CA ASN A 79 12.64 12.04 1.31
C ASN A 79 11.35 11.60 2.02
N THR A 80 10.90 10.37 1.78
CA THR A 80 9.69 9.83 2.39
C THR A 80 9.99 9.23 3.76
N ALA A 81 9.11 9.42 4.73
CA ALA A 81 9.20 8.77 6.04
C ALA A 81 9.25 7.24 5.89
N LEU A 82 9.93 6.56 6.81
CA LEU A 82 10.18 5.12 6.70
C LEU A 82 8.91 4.29 6.55
N VAL A 83 7.89 4.52 7.39
CA VAL A 83 6.63 3.76 7.31
C VAL A 83 5.94 3.99 5.96
N ASP A 84 5.95 5.23 5.48
CA ASP A 84 5.35 5.57 4.18
C ASP A 84 6.11 4.92 3.03
N SER A 85 7.45 4.87 3.12
CA SER A 85 8.27 4.18 2.12
C SER A 85 7.96 2.69 2.06
N ILE A 86 7.84 2.04 3.21
CA ILE A 86 7.50 0.62 3.30
C ILE A 86 6.11 0.38 2.69
N PHE A 87 5.13 1.19 3.07
CA PHE A 87 3.78 1.08 2.54
C PHE A 87 3.74 1.24 1.02
N LYS A 88 4.46 2.22 0.50
CA LYS A 88 4.56 2.46 -0.96
C LYS A 88 5.15 1.26 -1.70
N ILE A 89 6.15 0.60 -1.13
CA ILE A 89 6.71 -0.61 -1.75
C ILE A 89 5.64 -1.68 -1.90
N PHE A 90 4.80 -1.89 -0.89
CA PHE A 90 3.72 -2.87 -0.99
C PHE A 90 2.69 -2.46 -2.05
N LEU A 91 2.43 -1.18 -2.26
CA LEU A 91 1.58 -0.73 -3.36
C LEU A 91 2.22 -1.01 -4.72
N VAL A 92 3.52 -0.77 -4.85
CA VAL A 92 4.27 -0.99 -6.11
C VAL A 92 4.32 -2.47 -6.48
N ASN A 93 4.50 -3.36 -5.51
CA ASN A 93 4.64 -4.80 -5.78
C ASN A 93 3.31 -5.57 -5.67
N GLN A 94 2.20 -4.88 -5.70
CA GLN A 94 0.86 -5.47 -5.64
C GLN A 94 0.62 -6.26 -4.35
N ASN A 95 1.17 -5.77 -3.25
CA ASN A 95 1.01 -6.32 -1.91
C ASN A 95 1.51 -7.76 -1.75
N GLN A 96 2.53 -8.14 -2.52
CA GLN A 96 3.18 -9.44 -2.32
C GLN A 96 3.97 -9.41 -1.02
N PRO A 97 3.97 -10.51 -0.24
CA PRO A 97 4.71 -10.56 1.02
C PRO A 97 6.21 -10.33 0.83
N LEU A 98 6.81 -9.52 1.72
CA LEU A 98 8.23 -9.20 1.71
C LEU A 98 8.82 -9.30 3.11
N THR A 99 10.08 -9.73 3.18
CA THR A 99 10.86 -9.75 4.43
C THR A 99 11.50 -8.38 4.68
N PRO A 100 11.91 -8.07 5.93
CA PRO A 100 12.69 -6.85 6.20
C PRO A 100 13.97 -6.75 5.36
N ILE A 101 14.61 -7.88 5.06
CA ILE A 101 15.81 -7.90 4.20
C ILE A 101 15.45 -7.44 2.78
N GLU A 102 14.37 -7.96 2.23
CA GLU A 102 13.91 -7.57 0.89
C GLU A 102 13.49 -6.10 0.85
N LEU A 103 12.78 -5.62 1.87
CA LEU A 103 12.41 -4.23 1.99
C LEU A 103 13.64 -3.32 2.09
N SER A 104 14.66 -3.74 2.86
CA SER A 104 15.90 -3.00 3.02
C SER A 104 16.59 -2.76 1.68
N LYS A 105 16.61 -3.75 0.81
CA LYS A 105 17.19 -3.63 -0.53
C LYS A 105 16.42 -2.68 -1.42
N LEU A 106 15.11 -2.65 -1.28
CA LEU A 106 14.26 -1.81 -2.14
C LEU A 106 14.23 -0.34 -1.73
N ILE A 107 14.30 -0.05 -0.42
CA ILE A 107 14.22 1.33 0.09
C ILE A 107 15.56 1.88 0.58
N ASN A 108 16.62 1.08 0.55
CA ASN A 108 17.97 1.45 0.96
C ASN A 108 18.03 1.97 2.42
N ARG A 109 17.39 1.25 3.33
CA ARG A 109 17.39 1.53 4.77
C ARG A 109 17.75 0.25 5.54
N PRO A 110 18.34 0.33 6.74
CA PRO A 110 18.75 -0.86 7.49
C PRO A 110 17.61 -1.83 7.77
N ALA A 111 17.82 -3.12 7.53
CA ALA A 111 16.81 -4.14 7.77
C ALA A 111 16.40 -4.23 9.25
N ASP A 112 17.33 -4.03 10.18
CA ASP A 112 17.03 -4.04 11.62
C ASP A 112 16.08 -2.89 12.00
N LEU A 113 16.27 -1.71 11.40
CA LEU A 113 15.39 -0.57 11.61
C LEU A 113 13.97 -0.86 11.10
N ILE A 114 13.89 -1.46 9.92
CA ILE A 114 12.60 -1.85 9.33
C ILE A 114 11.89 -2.84 10.24
N LEU A 115 12.58 -3.89 10.68
CA LEU A 115 12.00 -4.90 11.56
C LEU A 115 11.52 -4.30 12.88
N ARG A 116 12.32 -3.43 13.51
CA ARG A 116 11.91 -2.76 14.75
C ARG A 116 10.69 -1.87 14.55
N THR A 117 10.54 -1.29 13.37
CA THR A 117 9.40 -0.42 13.06
C THR A 117 8.11 -1.21 12.85
N ILE A 118 8.14 -2.26 12.02
CA ILE A 118 6.92 -2.99 11.64
C ILE A 118 6.68 -4.27 12.45
N GLY A 119 7.69 -4.74 13.17
CA GLY A 119 7.62 -5.97 13.96
C GLY A 119 7.52 -5.76 15.48
N SER A 120 7.34 -4.53 15.95
CA SER A 120 7.43 -4.18 17.38
C SER A 120 6.13 -4.36 18.17
N GLY A 121 5.11 -4.99 17.61
CA GLY A 121 3.82 -5.18 18.28
C GLY A 121 2.81 -4.08 17.99
N LYS A 122 3.24 -2.87 17.62
CA LYS A 122 2.34 -1.84 17.14
C LYS A 122 2.20 -2.00 15.61
N VAL A 123 0.96 -2.10 15.16
CA VAL A 123 0.69 -2.24 13.73
C VAL A 123 0.57 -0.86 13.07
N TYR A 124 1.42 -0.59 12.08
CA TYR A 124 1.41 0.64 11.31
C TYR A 124 0.72 0.39 9.97
N ARG A 125 -0.40 1.10 9.71
CA ARG A 125 -1.09 1.10 8.42
C ARG A 125 -1.40 -0.32 7.89
N GLY A 126 -1.72 -1.23 8.79
CA GLY A 126 -2.06 -2.59 8.42
C GLY A 126 -0.90 -3.50 8.04
N ILE A 127 0.35 -3.05 8.19
CA ILE A 127 1.53 -3.89 7.90
C ILE A 127 1.70 -4.92 9.00
N ARG A 128 1.46 -6.18 8.66
CA ARG A 128 1.43 -7.30 9.61
C ARG A 128 2.18 -8.50 9.06
N PRO A 129 2.71 -9.36 9.97
CA PRO A 129 3.27 -10.65 9.54
C PRO A 129 2.22 -11.52 8.82
N VAL A 130 2.68 -12.20 7.81
CA VAL A 130 1.84 -13.14 7.07
C VAL A 130 1.77 -14.47 7.79
#